data_ad34cb975947e756f2cbeca26a74612f
#
_entry.id   ad34cb975947e756f2cbeca26a74612f
#
_cell.length_a   1.000
_cell.length_b   1.000
_cell.length_c   1.000
_cell.angle_alpha   90.00
_cell.angle_beta   90.00
_cell.angle_gamma   90.00
#
_symmetry.space_group_name_H-M   'P 1'
#
loop_
_entity.id
_entity.type
_entity.pdbx_description
1 polymer ?
#
loop_
_entity_poly.entity_id
_entity_poly.type
_entity_poly.pdbx_seq_one_letter_code
_entity_poly.pdbx_strand_id
1 'polypeptide(L)' 'TAPAEKADAQQVAGMLGHWEASLTEIGFLDPAAPKKLMPRLQQLFNRAQLTQEEVHILRGVAKQMAMANRQKG' A
#
# COMPACT_ATOMS: atom_id res chain seq x y z
N THR A 1 19.93 19.67 -6.08
CA THR A 1 19.07 18.83 -5.24
C THR A 1 19.47 17.38 -5.36
N ALA A 2 19.56 16.71 -4.23
CA ALA A 2 19.90 15.29 -4.23
C ALA A 2 18.79 14.49 -4.94
N PRO A 3 19.16 13.48 -5.73
CA PRO A 3 18.14 12.63 -6.33
C PRO A 3 17.37 11.90 -5.23
N ALA A 4 16.08 11.67 -5.49
CA ALA A 4 15.26 10.94 -4.53
C ALA A 4 15.79 9.51 -4.38
N GLU A 5 15.92 9.06 -3.12
CA GLU A 5 16.38 7.72 -2.86
C GLU A 5 15.29 6.71 -3.14
N LYS A 6 15.64 5.63 -3.84
CA LYS A 6 14.69 4.56 -4.11
C LYS A 6 14.37 3.80 -2.83
N ALA A 7 13.13 3.40 -2.69
CA ALA A 7 12.73 2.54 -1.59
C ALA A 7 13.31 1.14 -1.80
N ASP A 8 13.74 0.50 -0.71
CA ASP A 8 14.20 -0.88 -0.83
C ASP A 8 13.02 -1.84 -0.79
N ALA A 9 13.29 -3.11 -1.07
CA ALA A 9 12.25 -4.13 -1.15
C ALA A 9 11.50 -4.28 0.17
N GLN A 10 12.20 -4.10 1.30
CA GLN A 10 11.59 -4.22 2.61
C GLN A 10 10.61 -3.09 2.87
N GLN A 11 10.95 -1.87 2.45
CA GLN A 11 10.06 -0.72 2.60
C GLN A 11 8.80 -0.89 1.77
N VAL A 12 8.94 -1.36 0.53
CA VAL A 12 7.80 -1.61 -0.34
C VAL A 12 6.93 -2.73 0.22
N ALA A 13 7.54 -3.81 0.70
CA ALA A 13 6.79 -4.92 1.28
C ALA A 13 5.99 -4.48 2.52
N GLY A 14 6.59 -3.64 3.37
CA GLY A 14 5.90 -3.10 4.54
C GLY A 14 4.71 -2.25 4.15
N MET A 15 4.89 -1.39 3.13
CA MET A 15 3.80 -0.58 2.59
C MET A 15 2.68 -1.46 2.03
N LEU A 16 3.03 -2.50 1.28
CA LEU A 16 2.03 -3.41 0.71
C LEU A 16 1.25 -4.15 1.80
N GLY A 17 1.93 -4.55 2.88
CA GLY A 17 1.23 -5.16 4.02
C GLY A 17 0.23 -4.20 4.64
N HIS A 18 0.60 -2.94 4.77
CA HIS A 18 -0.30 -1.92 5.29
C HIS A 18 -1.50 -1.71 4.35
N TRP A 19 -1.23 -1.67 3.04
CA TRP A 19 -2.30 -1.57 2.04
C TRP A 19 -3.24 -2.76 2.11
N GLU A 20 -2.68 -3.97 2.24
CA GLU A 20 -3.51 -5.16 2.35
C GLU A 20 -4.48 -5.06 3.52
N ALA A 21 -3.99 -4.67 4.69
CA ALA A 21 -4.82 -4.51 5.87
C ALA A 21 -5.91 -3.45 5.66
N SER A 22 -5.53 -2.31 5.08
CA SER A 22 -6.48 -1.22 4.85
C SER A 22 -7.54 -1.58 3.82
N LEU A 23 -7.13 -2.22 2.72
CA LEU A 23 -8.07 -2.65 1.68
C LEU A 23 -9.03 -3.71 2.19
N THR A 24 -8.56 -4.58 3.07
CA THR A 24 -9.42 -5.58 3.70
C THR A 24 -10.44 -4.89 4.61
N GLU A 25 -9.99 -3.91 5.38
CA GLU A 25 -10.85 -3.21 6.33
C GLU A 25 -11.98 -2.44 5.63
N ILE A 26 -11.68 -1.80 4.50
CA ILE A 26 -12.71 -1.05 3.76
C ILE A 26 -13.59 -1.94 2.88
N GLY A 27 -13.30 -3.23 2.82
CA GLY A 27 -14.11 -4.18 2.07
C GLY A 27 -13.76 -4.31 0.59
N PHE A 28 -12.71 -3.64 0.13
CA PHE A 28 -12.27 -3.77 -1.25
C PHE A 28 -11.60 -5.11 -1.51
N LEU A 29 -10.78 -5.56 -0.57
CA LEU A 29 -10.10 -6.85 -0.65
C LEU A 29 -10.84 -7.85 0.25
N ASP A 30 -11.28 -8.96 -0.35
CA ASP A 30 -11.94 -10.02 0.39
C ASP A 30 -10.91 -11.09 0.74
N PRO A 31 -10.57 -11.30 2.03
CA PRO A 31 -9.59 -12.31 2.40
C PRO A 31 -9.99 -13.74 1.98
N ALA A 32 -11.29 -14.00 1.85
CA ALA A 32 -11.77 -15.31 1.41
C ALA A 32 -11.62 -15.52 -0.09
N ALA A 33 -11.52 -14.43 -0.87
CA ALA A 33 -11.38 -14.48 -2.32
C ALA A 33 -10.51 -13.34 -2.82
N PRO A 34 -9.19 -13.35 -2.53
CA PRO A 34 -8.32 -12.21 -2.83
C PRO A 34 -8.04 -11.96 -4.31
N LYS A 35 -8.24 -12.95 -5.18
CA LYS A 35 -8.19 -12.80 -6.65
C LYS A 35 -6.90 -12.17 -7.18
N LYS A 36 -5.77 -12.49 -6.62
CA LYS A 36 -4.46 -12.01 -7.08
C LYS A 36 -4.30 -10.48 -7.00
N LEU A 37 -5.11 -9.79 -6.18
CA LEU A 37 -5.01 -8.34 -6.07
C LEU A 37 -3.64 -7.92 -5.53
N MET A 38 -3.20 -8.51 -4.43
CA MET A 38 -1.93 -8.11 -3.82
C MET A 38 -0.72 -8.41 -4.71
N PRO A 39 -0.63 -9.60 -5.37
CA PRO A 39 0.46 -9.82 -6.33
C PRO A 39 0.47 -8.80 -7.46
N ARG A 40 -0.69 -8.39 -7.95
CA ARG A 40 -0.77 -7.39 -9.01
C ARG A 40 -0.33 -6.02 -8.54
N LEU A 41 -0.71 -5.63 -7.32
CA LEU A 41 -0.25 -4.38 -6.74
C LEU A 41 1.26 -4.39 -6.53
N GLN A 42 1.80 -5.53 -6.08
CA GLN A 42 3.23 -5.67 -5.91
C GLN A 42 3.97 -5.47 -7.23
N GLN A 43 3.48 -6.07 -8.31
CA GLN A 43 4.07 -5.88 -9.63
C GLN A 43 4.00 -4.44 -10.09
N LEU A 44 2.86 -3.81 -9.87
CA LEU A 44 2.66 -2.41 -10.25
C LEU A 44 3.65 -1.50 -9.53
N PHE A 45 3.77 -1.64 -8.22
CA PHE A 45 4.66 -0.80 -7.44
C PHE A 45 6.13 -1.09 -7.73
N ASN A 46 6.48 -2.36 -8.01
CA ASN A 46 7.85 -2.72 -8.39
C ASN A 46 8.24 -2.06 -9.71
N ARG A 47 7.31 -2.03 -10.68
CA ARG A 47 7.57 -1.36 -11.95
C ARG A 47 7.70 0.14 -11.80
N ALA A 48 6.98 0.71 -10.85
CA ALA A 48 7.01 2.15 -10.62
C ALA A 48 8.34 2.60 -10.02
N GLN A 49 9.11 1.69 -9.42
CA GLN A 49 10.38 2.00 -8.77
C GLN A 49 10.22 3.16 -7.78
N LEU A 50 9.38 2.93 -6.79
CA LEU A 50 9.01 3.96 -5.83
C LEU A 50 10.22 4.51 -5.08
N THR A 51 10.18 5.81 -4.79
CA THR A 51 11.14 6.43 -3.88
C THR A 51 10.68 6.24 -2.44
N GLN A 52 11.58 6.51 -1.48
CA GLN A 52 11.23 6.43 -0.07
C GLN A 52 10.12 7.42 0.27
N GLU A 53 10.16 8.60 -0.32
CA GLU A 53 9.11 9.60 -0.11
C GLU A 53 7.76 9.11 -0.62
N GLU A 54 7.75 8.47 -1.79
CA GLU A 54 6.52 7.94 -2.37
C GLU A 54 5.94 6.80 -1.52
N VAL A 55 6.80 5.93 -0.97
CA VAL A 55 6.34 4.90 -0.04
C VAL A 55 5.70 5.53 1.19
N HIS A 56 6.29 6.60 1.69
CA HIS A 56 5.73 7.30 2.85
C HIS A 56 4.35 7.88 2.54
N ILE A 57 4.20 8.48 1.36
CA ILE A 57 2.91 9.01 0.91
C ILE A 57 1.87 7.89 0.83
N LEU A 58 2.24 6.77 0.21
CA LEU A 58 1.31 5.66 0.04
C LEU A 58 0.91 5.02 1.37
N ARG A 59 1.83 4.98 2.34
CA ARG A 59 1.48 4.55 3.70
C ARG A 59 0.46 5.48 4.33
N GLY A 60 0.62 6.79 4.11
CA GLY A 60 -0.34 7.77 4.61
C GLY A 60 -1.72 7.58 4.00
N VAL A 61 -1.78 7.30 2.69
CA VAL A 61 -3.04 7.02 2.02
C VAL A 61 -3.73 5.80 2.64
N ALA A 62 -2.98 4.72 2.87
CA ALA A 62 -3.55 3.52 3.47
C ALA A 62 -4.10 3.80 4.87
N LYS A 63 -3.35 4.56 5.66
CA LYS A 63 -3.78 4.95 7.00
C LYS A 63 -5.09 5.74 6.96
N GLN A 64 -5.18 6.69 6.05
CA GLN A 64 -6.39 7.52 5.94
C GLN A 64 -7.58 6.72 5.46
N MET A 65 -7.38 5.76 4.57
CA MET A 65 -8.46 4.87 4.15
C MET A 65 -9.06 4.11 5.34
N ALA A 66 -8.20 3.53 6.15
CA ALA A 66 -8.64 2.76 7.32
C ALA A 66 -9.36 3.66 8.33
N MET A 67 -8.80 4.86 8.58
CA MET A 67 -9.41 5.80 9.53
C MET A 67 -10.76 6.28 9.04
N ALA A 68 -10.89 6.61 7.76
CA ALA A 68 -12.15 7.05 7.19
C ALA A 68 -13.21 5.97 7.30
N ASN A 69 -12.85 4.71 7.10
CA ASN A 69 -13.77 3.59 7.23
C ASN A 69 -14.27 3.45 8.66
N ARG A 70 -13.36 3.60 9.64
CA ARG A 70 -13.72 3.48 11.05
C ARG A 70 -14.68 4.60 11.48
N GLN A 71 -14.49 5.80 10.93
CA GLN A 71 -15.34 6.94 11.27
C GLN A 71 -16.74 6.79 10.70
N LYS A 72 -16.91 6.02 9.63
CA LYS A 72 -18.22 5.76 9.04
C LYS A 72 -19.09 4.83 9.88
N GLY A 73 -18.45 3.94 10.61
CA GLY A 73 -19.15 2.94 11.41
C GLY A 73 -19.64 3.48 12.74
#